data_078fb4e2d77e1d4bbe7b53665f5cbedf
#
_entry.id   078fb4e2d77e1d4bbe7b53665f5cbedf
#
_cell.length_a   1.000
_cell.length_b   1.000
_cell.length_c   1.000
_cell.angle_alpha   90.00
_cell.angle_beta   90.00
_cell.angle_gamma   90.00
#
_symmetry.space_group_name_H-M   'P 1'
#
loop_
_entity.id
_entity.type
_entity.pdbx_description
1 polymer ?
#
loop_
_entity_poly.entity_id
_entity_poly.type
_entity_poly.pdbx_seq_one_letter_code
_entity_poly.pdbx_strand_id
1 'polypeptide(L)'
;MKEFNFKPAPWLPFSDDLEMLERVRNIKREDMEYTNENGYSVKVVPDPRFHLIMDMLYRIMESDKKDKKFVMVCPNHWVAAYEAVANMINAKRINMRNVHAFAMDEWADQDGNVAPMSYGLGLGTNFM
;
A
#
# COMPACT_ATOMS: atom_id res chain seq x y z
N MET A 1 6.54 -8.60 -37.74
CA MET A 1 6.76 -8.38 -36.31
C MET A 1 6.49 -9.70 -35.62
N LYS A 2 7.36 -10.14 -34.69
CA LYS A 2 7.05 -11.31 -33.85
C LYS A 2 5.87 -10.94 -32.96
N GLU A 3 4.84 -11.79 -32.94
CA GLU A 3 3.69 -11.63 -32.07
C GLU A 3 4.15 -11.70 -30.61
N PHE A 4 3.78 -10.73 -29.80
CA PHE A 4 4.10 -10.72 -28.38
C PHE A 4 3.17 -11.68 -27.67
N ASN A 5 3.73 -12.78 -27.13
CA ASN A 5 2.97 -13.79 -26.42
C ASN A 5 3.47 -13.85 -24.96
N PHE A 6 2.75 -13.19 -24.07
CA PHE A 6 3.01 -13.24 -22.63
C PHE A 6 2.34 -14.47 -22.01
N LYS A 7 3.12 -15.26 -21.31
CA LYS A 7 2.59 -16.34 -20.48
C LYS A 7 3.03 -16.11 -19.04
N PRO A 8 2.09 -15.98 -18.10
CA PRO A 8 2.44 -15.92 -16.67
C PRO A 8 3.18 -17.18 -16.24
N ALA A 9 4.08 -17.03 -15.29
CA ALA A 9 4.73 -18.18 -14.68
C ALA A 9 3.68 -19.06 -13.96
N PRO A 10 3.79 -20.42 -14.05
CA PRO A 10 2.74 -21.30 -13.53
C PRO A 10 2.52 -21.23 -12.00
N TRP A 11 3.48 -20.67 -11.27
CA TRP A 11 3.40 -20.45 -9.82
C TRP A 11 2.78 -19.11 -9.42
N LEU A 12 2.53 -18.21 -10.39
CA LEU A 12 1.85 -16.95 -10.12
C LEU A 12 0.33 -17.17 -10.10
N PRO A 13 -0.39 -16.56 -9.14
CA PRO A 13 -1.84 -16.73 -9.01
C PRO A 13 -2.62 -15.85 -10.02
N PHE A 14 -2.15 -15.82 -11.27
CA PHE A 14 -2.88 -15.16 -12.33
C PHE A 14 -3.95 -16.07 -12.91
N SER A 15 -5.12 -15.53 -13.13
CA SER A 15 -6.16 -16.22 -13.88
C SER A 15 -6.02 -15.94 -15.36
N ASP A 16 -6.10 -16.98 -16.18
CA ASP A 16 -6.24 -16.93 -17.64
C ASP A 16 -7.67 -17.22 -18.10
N ASP A 17 -8.61 -17.27 -17.17
CA ASP A 17 -10.04 -17.39 -17.45
C ASP A 17 -10.53 -16.12 -18.17
N LEU A 18 -10.69 -16.24 -19.47
CA LEU A 18 -11.09 -15.13 -20.35
C LEU A 18 -12.50 -14.61 -20.03
N GLU A 19 -13.41 -15.48 -19.61
CA GLU A 19 -14.78 -15.08 -19.23
C GLU A 19 -14.76 -14.25 -17.94
N MET A 20 -13.99 -14.66 -16.95
CA MET A 20 -13.81 -13.89 -15.74
C MET A 20 -13.15 -12.53 -16.02
N LEU A 21 -12.10 -12.51 -16.85
CA LEU A 21 -11.40 -11.27 -17.20
C LEU A 21 -12.33 -10.31 -17.94
N GLU A 22 -13.17 -10.81 -18.84
CA GLU A 22 -14.14 -9.98 -19.56
C GLU A 22 -15.23 -9.46 -18.62
N ARG A 23 -15.72 -10.27 -17.70
CA ARG A 23 -16.64 -9.81 -16.65
C ARG A 23 -16.04 -8.69 -15.82
N VAL A 24 -14.77 -8.82 -15.40
CA VAL A 24 -14.07 -7.78 -14.60
C VAL A 24 -13.93 -6.48 -15.40
N ARG A 25 -13.60 -6.55 -16.70
CA ARG A 25 -13.51 -5.36 -17.59
C ARG A 25 -14.83 -4.61 -17.70
N ASN A 26 -15.94 -5.30 -17.61
CA ASN A 26 -17.28 -4.74 -17.76
C ASN A 26 -17.93 -4.27 -16.46
N ILE A 27 -17.21 -4.37 -15.30
CA ILE A 27 -17.70 -3.83 -14.04
C ILE A 27 -17.83 -2.31 -14.18
N LYS A 28 -19.01 -1.79 -13.93
CA LYS A 28 -19.27 -0.36 -13.92
C LYS A 28 -18.79 0.27 -12.62
N ARG A 29 -18.53 1.57 -12.64
CA ARG A 29 -18.07 2.31 -11.48
C ARG A 29 -19.03 2.20 -10.28
N GLU A 30 -20.32 2.28 -10.53
CA GLU A 30 -21.36 2.13 -9.50
C GLU A 30 -21.37 0.77 -8.82
N ASP A 31 -20.86 -0.27 -9.50
CA ASP A 31 -20.80 -1.64 -8.98
C ASP A 31 -19.46 -1.94 -8.26
N MET A 32 -18.51 -0.99 -8.28
CA MET A 32 -17.21 -1.17 -7.62
C MET A 32 -17.26 -0.95 -6.11
N GLU A 33 -18.23 -0.18 -5.63
CA GLU A 33 -18.37 0.12 -4.20
C GLU A 33 -19.22 -0.93 -3.52
N TYR A 34 -18.62 -1.66 -2.58
CA TYR A 34 -19.35 -2.66 -1.81
C TYR A 34 -18.69 -2.91 -0.45
N THR A 35 -19.44 -3.50 0.44
CA THR A 35 -18.92 -4.09 1.68
C THR A 35 -19.38 -5.53 1.75
N ASN A 36 -18.44 -6.45 1.95
CA ASN A 36 -18.77 -7.86 2.12
C ASN A 36 -19.12 -8.20 3.58
N GLU A 37 -19.61 -9.39 3.81
CA GLU A 37 -19.99 -9.91 5.13
C GLU A 37 -18.84 -9.99 6.13
N ASN A 38 -17.59 -10.06 5.66
CA ASN A 38 -16.37 -10.07 6.47
C ASN A 38 -15.88 -8.65 6.81
N GLY A 39 -16.62 -7.60 6.45
CA GLY A 39 -16.27 -6.21 6.70
C GLY A 39 -15.24 -5.62 5.74
N TYR A 40 -14.83 -6.34 4.69
CA TYR A 40 -14.00 -5.76 3.63
C TYR A 40 -14.85 -4.80 2.79
N SER A 41 -14.34 -3.56 2.64
CA SER A 41 -15.03 -2.51 1.91
C SER A 41 -14.17 -1.97 0.78
N VAL A 42 -14.78 -1.76 -0.37
CA VAL A 42 -14.21 -1.02 -1.50
C VAL A 42 -14.94 0.31 -1.61
N LYS A 43 -14.18 1.40 -1.71
CA LYS A 43 -14.69 2.75 -1.94
C LYS A 43 -13.94 3.40 -3.09
N VAL A 44 -14.66 4.02 -3.99
CA VAL A 44 -14.10 4.78 -5.11
C VAL A 44 -14.05 6.26 -4.73
N VAL A 45 -12.85 6.80 -4.56
CA VAL A 45 -12.66 8.17 -4.11
C VAL A 45 -11.90 9.01 -5.15
N PRO A 46 -12.14 10.32 -5.24
CA PRO A 46 -11.45 11.19 -6.21
C PRO A 46 -9.95 11.32 -5.93
N ASP A 47 -9.54 11.35 -4.67
CA ASP A 47 -8.14 11.43 -4.24
C ASP A 47 -7.83 10.41 -3.15
N PRO A 48 -7.29 9.25 -3.52
CA PRO A 48 -6.93 8.21 -2.57
C PRO A 48 -5.77 8.63 -1.64
N ARG A 49 -4.92 9.58 -2.04
CA ARG A 49 -3.82 10.07 -1.19
C ARG A 49 -4.34 10.80 0.04
N PHE A 50 -5.33 11.66 -0.14
CA PHE A 50 -5.95 12.36 0.97
C PHE A 50 -6.55 11.38 1.97
N HIS A 51 -7.25 10.37 1.49
CA HIS A 51 -7.83 9.32 2.34
C HIS A 51 -6.76 8.53 3.08
N LEU A 52 -5.65 8.19 2.41
CA LEU A 52 -4.53 7.50 3.03
C LEU A 52 -3.92 8.33 4.17
N ILE A 53 -3.63 9.62 3.91
CA ILE A 53 -3.07 10.54 4.92
C ILE A 53 -3.99 10.60 6.14
N MET A 54 -5.29 10.80 5.93
CA MET A 54 -6.25 10.94 7.01
C MET A 54 -6.44 9.63 7.79
N ASP A 55 -6.50 8.48 7.12
CA ASP A 55 -6.61 7.17 7.79
C ASP A 55 -5.37 6.85 8.60
N MET A 56 -4.18 7.10 8.05
CA MET A 56 -2.92 6.91 8.78
C MET A 56 -2.87 7.77 10.04
N LEU A 57 -3.13 9.07 9.92
CA LEU A 57 -3.14 9.98 11.07
C LEU A 57 -4.16 9.57 12.13
N TYR A 58 -5.36 9.22 11.70
CA TYR A 58 -6.40 8.75 12.61
C TYR A 58 -5.96 7.51 13.37
N ARG A 59 -5.41 6.49 12.69
CA ARG A 59 -4.97 5.25 13.32
C ARG A 59 -3.78 5.44 14.25
N ILE A 60 -2.85 6.31 13.88
CA ILE A 60 -1.71 6.70 14.71
C ILE A 60 -2.22 7.36 16.02
N MET A 61 -3.12 8.33 15.91
CA MET A 61 -3.69 9.00 17.08
C MET A 61 -4.52 8.04 17.96
N GLU A 62 -5.31 7.17 17.36
CA GLU A 62 -6.06 6.14 18.09
C GLU A 62 -5.15 5.13 18.80
N SER A 63 -4.03 4.78 18.17
CA SER A 63 -3.02 3.91 18.75
C SER A 63 -2.45 4.49 20.06
N ASP A 64 -2.09 5.76 20.06
CA ASP A 64 -1.59 6.44 21.26
C ASP A 64 -2.70 6.58 22.31
N LYS A 65 -3.89 7.05 21.93
CA LYS A 65 -5.02 7.23 22.83
C LYS A 65 -5.48 5.95 23.52
N LYS A 66 -5.47 4.82 22.81
CA LYS A 66 -5.92 3.52 23.31
C LYS A 66 -4.80 2.67 23.88
N ASP A 67 -3.56 3.16 23.83
CA ASP A 67 -2.34 2.41 24.20
C ASP A 67 -2.27 1.02 23.52
N LYS A 68 -2.56 1.00 22.20
CA LYS A 68 -2.56 -0.23 21.40
C LYS A 68 -1.59 -0.14 20.24
N LYS A 69 -0.90 -1.24 19.96
CA LYS A 69 -0.03 -1.34 18.80
C LYS A 69 -0.82 -1.10 17.52
N PHE A 70 -0.24 -0.27 16.64
CA PHE A 70 -0.67 -0.11 15.27
C PHE A 70 0.45 -0.56 14.34
N VAL A 71 0.17 -1.57 13.54
CA VAL A 71 1.10 -2.12 12.55
C VAL A 71 0.61 -1.76 11.17
N MET A 72 1.48 -1.19 10.35
CA MET A 72 1.15 -0.85 8.97
C MET A 72 2.23 -1.33 8.02
N VAL A 73 1.81 -1.79 6.84
CA VAL A 73 2.68 -2.08 5.70
C VAL A 73 2.50 -0.95 4.70
N CYS A 74 3.59 -0.28 4.39
CA CYS A 74 3.59 0.95 3.61
C CYS A 74 4.04 0.68 2.17
N PRO A 75 3.20 0.97 1.16
CA PRO A 75 3.61 0.92 -0.24
C PRO A 75 4.62 2.04 -0.56
N ASN A 76 5.60 1.74 -1.40
CA ASN A 76 6.76 2.60 -1.58
C ASN A 76 6.56 3.84 -2.48
N HIS A 77 5.45 3.96 -3.20
CA HIS A 77 5.24 5.03 -4.19
C HIS A 77 4.57 6.32 -3.67
N TRP A 78 4.36 6.42 -2.36
CA TRP A 78 3.53 7.48 -1.79
C TRP A 78 4.32 8.44 -0.91
N VAL A 79 5.56 8.76 -1.27
CA VAL A 79 6.50 9.61 -0.52
C VAL A 79 5.83 10.90 -0.03
N ALA A 80 5.15 11.63 -0.91
CA ALA A 80 4.47 12.89 -0.54
C ALA A 80 3.37 12.70 0.51
N ALA A 81 2.72 11.53 0.57
CA ALA A 81 1.73 11.24 1.61
C ALA A 81 2.42 10.98 2.96
N TYR A 82 3.52 10.22 2.97
CA TYR A 82 4.30 9.97 4.18
C TYR A 82 4.93 11.24 4.74
N GLU A 83 5.48 12.10 3.87
CA GLU A 83 5.99 13.40 4.24
C GLU A 83 4.91 14.27 4.91
N ALA A 84 3.71 14.33 4.32
CA ALA A 84 2.59 15.04 4.90
C ALA A 84 2.20 14.51 6.29
N VAL A 85 2.15 13.18 6.44
CA VAL A 85 1.88 12.51 7.73
C VAL A 85 2.98 12.85 8.74
N ALA A 86 4.25 12.71 8.36
CA ALA A 86 5.39 13.02 9.23
C ALA A 86 5.39 14.49 9.70
N ASN A 87 5.13 15.41 8.79
CA ASN A 87 5.03 16.84 9.12
C ASN A 87 3.91 17.13 10.12
N MET A 88 2.75 16.49 9.98
CA MET A 88 1.64 16.64 10.94
C MET A 88 1.96 16.02 12.29
N ILE A 89 2.58 14.83 12.31
CA ILE A 89 3.03 14.17 13.54
C ILE A 89 4.00 15.07 14.30
N ASN A 90 5.01 15.60 13.61
CA ASN A 90 6.00 16.48 14.21
C ASN A 90 5.39 17.80 14.70
N ALA A 91 4.57 18.45 13.89
CA ALA A 91 3.93 19.72 14.25
C ALA A 91 2.97 19.57 15.45
N LYS A 92 2.29 18.45 15.57
CA LYS A 92 1.35 18.17 16.66
C LYS A 92 1.97 17.38 17.80
N ARG A 93 3.23 17.00 17.70
CA ARG A 93 3.96 16.18 18.70
C ARG A 93 3.21 14.89 19.05
N ILE A 94 2.65 14.23 18.04
CA ILE A 94 1.93 12.98 18.22
C ILE A 94 2.91 11.89 18.62
N ASN A 95 2.56 11.12 19.64
CA ASN A 95 3.38 10.04 20.12
C ASN A 95 3.28 8.81 19.22
N MET A 96 4.44 8.32 18.76
CA MET A 96 4.57 7.20 17.83
C MET A 96 5.00 5.88 18.48
N ARG A 97 5.07 5.81 19.82
CA ARG A 97 5.62 4.64 20.55
C ARG A 97 4.97 3.30 20.18
N ASN A 98 3.71 3.32 19.78
CA ASN A 98 2.93 2.13 19.47
C ASN A 98 2.85 1.83 17.96
N VAL A 99 3.48 2.65 17.12
CA VAL A 99 3.42 2.52 15.66
C VAL A 99 4.60 1.71 15.15
N HIS A 100 4.30 0.69 14.36
CA HIS A 100 5.29 -0.17 13.70
C HIS A 100 5.01 -0.15 12.19
N ALA A 101 5.88 0.50 11.44
CA ALA A 101 5.79 0.59 10.00
C ALA A 101 6.78 -0.37 9.33
N PHE A 102 6.33 -1.03 8.29
CA PHE A 102 7.14 -1.90 7.44
C PHE A 102 7.02 -1.47 5.99
N ALA A 103 8.13 -1.42 5.26
CA ALA A 103 8.08 -1.30 3.82
C ALA A 103 7.43 -2.55 3.22
N MET A 104 6.60 -2.38 2.19
CA MET A 104 5.92 -3.49 1.52
C MET A 104 6.93 -4.37 0.79
N ASP A 105 7.92 -3.77 0.16
CA ASP A 105 8.90 -4.40 -0.69
C ASP A 105 10.24 -3.65 -0.65
N GLU A 106 11.29 -4.33 -1.04
CA GLU A 106 12.62 -3.75 -1.27
C GLU A 106 13.33 -4.56 -2.36
N TRP A 107 14.34 -3.98 -2.98
CA TRP A 107 15.19 -4.67 -3.94
C TRP A 107 16.03 -5.73 -3.25
N ALA A 108 16.25 -6.82 -3.94
CA ALA A 108 17.21 -7.85 -3.56
C ALA A 108 18.11 -8.17 -4.73
N ASP A 109 19.35 -8.60 -4.45
CA ASP A 109 20.27 -9.11 -5.45
C ASP A 109 19.91 -10.56 -5.86
N GLN A 110 20.66 -11.12 -6.80
CA GLN A 110 20.47 -12.49 -7.31
C GLN A 110 20.66 -13.58 -6.24
N ASP A 111 21.31 -13.26 -5.13
CA ASP A 111 21.56 -14.17 -4.00
C ASP A 111 20.51 -13.99 -2.89
N GLY A 112 19.53 -13.09 -3.10
CA GLY A 112 18.45 -12.79 -2.15
C GLY A 112 18.82 -11.84 -1.02
N ASN A 113 19.98 -11.16 -1.11
CA ASN A 113 20.35 -10.15 -0.13
C ASN A 113 19.56 -8.86 -0.39
N VAL A 114 18.88 -8.37 0.64
CA VAL A 114 18.09 -7.14 0.57
C VAL A 114 19.00 -5.92 0.44
N ALA A 115 18.62 -4.97 -0.40
CA ALA A 115 19.36 -3.73 -0.61
C ALA A 115 19.58 -2.99 0.73
N PRO A 116 20.82 -2.57 1.02
CA PRO A 116 21.10 -1.79 2.22
C PRO A 116 20.47 -0.39 2.11
N MET A 117 20.17 0.24 3.24
CA MET A 117 19.62 1.60 3.29
C MET A 117 20.48 2.64 2.58
N SER A 118 21.78 2.37 2.40
CA SER A 118 22.70 3.23 1.66
C SER A 118 22.62 3.09 0.14
N TYR A 119 21.84 2.13 -0.37
CA TYR A 119 21.65 1.95 -1.81
C TYR A 119 20.75 3.04 -2.37
N GLY A 120 21.31 3.90 -3.23
CA GLY A 120 20.63 5.11 -3.71
C GLY A 120 19.34 4.90 -4.51
N LEU A 121 19.09 3.67 -4.99
CA LEU A 121 17.82 3.27 -5.63
C LEU A 121 16.95 2.41 -4.71
N GLY A 122 17.35 2.23 -3.45
CA GLY A 122 16.60 1.47 -2.47
C GLY A 122 15.27 2.13 -2.15
N LEU A 123 14.23 1.31 -2.01
CA LEU A 123 12.89 1.79 -1.68
C LEU A 123 12.79 2.26 -0.23
N GLY A 124 13.63 1.71 0.65
CA GLY A 124 13.74 2.13 2.06
C GLY A 124 14.12 3.59 2.25
N THR A 125 14.83 4.20 1.30
CA THR A 125 15.17 5.64 1.34
C THR A 125 13.93 6.55 1.24
N ASN A 126 12.80 6.05 0.79
CA ASN A 126 11.54 6.80 0.70
C ASN A 126 10.91 7.06 2.07
N PHE A 127 11.41 6.44 3.14
CA PHE A 127 10.89 6.57 4.50
C PHE A 127 11.84 7.33 5.45
N MET A 128 12.96 7.80 4.92
CA MET A 128 13.93 8.62 5.66
C MET A 128 13.82 10.10 5.32
#